data_22d32b6390becdfe645dd3f1745a868a
#
_entry.id   22d32b6390becdfe645dd3f1745a868a
#
_cell.length_a   1.000
_cell.length_b   1.000
_cell.length_c   1.000
_cell.angle_alpha   90.00
_cell.angle_beta   90.00
_cell.angle_gamma   90.00
#
_symmetry.space_group_name_H-M   'P 1'
#
loop_
_entity.id
_entity.type
_entity.pdbx_description
1 polymer ?
#
loop_
_entity_poly.entity_id
_entity_poly.type
_entity_poly.pdbx_seq_one_letter_code
_entity_poly.pdbx_strand_id
1 'polypeptide(L)'
;TSTIKTITENFTMNYIDLFAGAGGLSEGFKRAGFNPIAHVEMNSHACNTIKTRMAYYHLKDNNKENIYLEYLKQNIDQKTLWESVPNEILNTVINTEISDKTIKDIFSKIDNLKESKNVDLIIGGPPCQAYSIVGRARDPKGMADDPRNHLYLHYVQFLKKYKPKMFVFENVPGILSAKNGEFLEKIKEAIDKAGYNVEHKTLTSKDFGVLQNRRRVILIGWKKSKKLEYPTFDKFP
;
A
#
# COMPACT_ATOMS: atom_id res chain seq x y z
N THR A 1 -33.22 -15.38 -31.55
CA THR A 1 -32.27 -14.36 -31.06
C THR A 1 -32.14 -14.49 -29.56
N SER A 2 -31.12 -15.26 -29.13
CA SER A 2 -30.81 -15.45 -27.71
C SER A 2 -29.90 -14.30 -27.26
N THR A 3 -30.42 -13.48 -26.38
CA THR A 3 -29.68 -12.40 -25.71
C THR A 3 -28.71 -13.02 -24.72
N ILE A 4 -27.43 -13.09 -25.07
CA ILE A 4 -26.37 -13.44 -24.12
C ILE A 4 -26.27 -12.28 -23.11
N LYS A 5 -26.86 -12.49 -21.93
CA LYS A 5 -26.57 -11.65 -20.76
C LYS A 5 -25.12 -11.91 -20.35
N THR A 6 -24.24 -10.99 -20.71
CA THR A 6 -22.89 -10.96 -20.15
C THR A 6 -23.01 -10.63 -18.67
N ILE A 7 -22.94 -11.65 -17.83
CA ILE A 7 -22.79 -11.46 -16.39
C ILE A 7 -21.33 -11.02 -16.19
N THR A 8 -21.07 -9.74 -16.22
CA THR A 8 -19.86 -9.15 -15.65
C THR A 8 -20.02 -9.23 -14.14
N GLU A 9 -19.65 -10.37 -13.54
CA GLU A 9 -19.34 -10.40 -12.12
C GLU A 9 -18.21 -9.37 -11.92
N ASN A 10 -18.53 -8.24 -11.31
CA ASN A 10 -17.55 -7.27 -10.84
C ASN A 10 -16.74 -7.94 -9.73
N PHE A 11 -15.70 -8.68 -10.10
CA PHE A 11 -14.72 -9.21 -9.17
C PHE A 11 -13.96 -8.03 -8.57
N THR A 12 -14.49 -7.49 -7.48
CA THR A 12 -13.84 -6.44 -6.72
C THR A 12 -12.73 -7.09 -5.90
N MET A 13 -11.48 -6.80 -6.21
CA MET A 13 -10.33 -7.28 -5.44
C MET A 13 -10.09 -6.39 -4.23
N ASN A 14 -9.83 -7.03 -3.09
CA ASN A 14 -9.60 -6.33 -1.83
C ASN A 14 -8.11 -6.28 -1.49
N TYR A 15 -7.66 -5.16 -0.92
CA TYR A 15 -6.27 -5.00 -0.55
C TYR A 15 -6.05 -4.42 0.85
N ILE A 16 -4.84 -4.66 1.36
CA ILE A 16 -4.30 -4.02 2.58
C ILE A 16 -3.12 -3.16 2.14
N ASP A 17 -3.05 -1.92 2.62
CA ASP A 17 -1.95 -1.00 2.40
C ASP A 17 -1.12 -0.87 3.68
N LEU A 18 0.15 -1.28 3.63
CA LEU A 18 1.08 -1.27 4.76
C LEU A 18 2.10 -0.14 4.58
N PHE A 19 2.43 0.57 5.65
CA PHE A 19 3.31 1.74 5.57
C PHE A 19 2.77 2.76 4.58
N ALA A 20 1.45 3.01 4.69
CA ALA A 20 0.66 3.65 3.65
C ALA A 20 1.06 5.11 3.34
N GLY A 21 1.81 5.78 4.26
CA GLY A 21 2.12 7.19 4.12
C GLY A 21 0.83 8.01 3.97
N ALA A 22 0.81 8.95 3.05
CA ALA A 22 -0.41 9.71 2.72
C ALA A 22 -1.35 8.97 1.71
N GLY A 23 -1.16 7.66 1.49
CA GLY A 23 -2.01 6.82 0.63
C GLY A 23 -1.78 7.01 -0.86
N GLY A 24 -0.58 7.42 -1.27
CA GLY A 24 -0.28 7.66 -2.70
C GLY A 24 -0.35 6.38 -3.54
N LEU A 25 0.18 5.26 -3.03
CA LEU A 25 0.12 3.96 -3.71
C LEU A 25 -1.33 3.45 -3.74
N SER A 26 -2.02 3.53 -2.60
CA SER A 26 -3.42 3.15 -2.44
C SER A 26 -4.35 3.90 -3.40
N GLU A 27 -4.09 5.18 -3.68
CA GLU A 27 -4.89 5.98 -4.62
C GLU A 27 -4.94 5.35 -6.02
N GLY A 28 -3.81 4.85 -6.51
CA GLY A 28 -3.76 4.16 -7.80
C GLY A 28 -4.63 2.91 -7.84
N PHE A 29 -4.56 2.07 -6.79
CA PHE A 29 -5.36 0.85 -6.68
C PHE A 29 -6.85 1.16 -6.50
N LYS A 30 -7.22 2.15 -5.68
CA LYS A 30 -8.62 2.56 -5.50
C LYS A 30 -9.21 3.04 -6.83
N ARG A 31 -8.48 3.85 -7.59
CA ARG A 31 -8.91 4.33 -8.91
C ARG A 31 -9.02 3.20 -9.95
N ALA A 32 -8.24 2.15 -9.80
CA ALA A 32 -8.34 0.94 -10.63
C ALA A 32 -9.46 -0.02 -10.20
N GLY A 33 -10.30 0.37 -9.23
CA GLY A 33 -11.47 -0.41 -8.80
C GLY A 33 -11.20 -1.41 -7.68
N PHE A 34 -10.01 -1.39 -7.05
CA PHE A 34 -9.72 -2.21 -5.88
C PHE A 34 -10.33 -1.60 -4.62
N ASN A 35 -10.76 -2.45 -3.67
CA ASN A 35 -11.31 -2.01 -2.39
C ASN A 35 -10.28 -2.13 -1.26
N PRO A 36 -9.99 -1.05 -0.53
CA PRO A 36 -9.16 -1.13 0.67
C PRO A 36 -9.92 -1.80 1.81
N ILE A 37 -9.28 -2.79 2.45
CA ILE A 37 -9.71 -3.35 3.74
C ILE A 37 -9.14 -2.49 4.86
N ALA A 38 -7.84 -2.19 4.78
CA ALA A 38 -7.15 -1.41 5.79
C ALA A 38 -5.94 -0.66 5.21
N HIS A 39 -5.65 0.47 5.83
CA HIS A 39 -4.41 1.22 5.66
C HIS A 39 -3.70 1.27 7.00
N VAL A 40 -2.45 0.82 7.09
CA VAL A 40 -1.66 0.85 8.33
C VAL A 40 -0.56 1.89 8.18
N GLU A 41 -0.58 2.90 9.04
CA GLU A 41 0.37 4.02 9.03
C GLU A 41 0.60 4.54 10.45
N MET A 42 1.84 4.85 10.81
CA MET A 42 2.18 5.38 12.14
C MET A 42 1.99 6.89 12.28
N ASN A 43 2.15 7.63 11.17
CA ASN A 43 2.06 9.09 11.18
C ASN A 43 0.59 9.56 11.17
N SER A 44 0.17 10.23 12.23
CA SER A 44 -1.22 10.69 12.39
C SER A 44 -1.67 11.67 11.30
N HIS A 45 -0.80 12.56 10.83
CA HIS A 45 -1.14 13.50 9.75
C HIS A 45 -1.33 12.78 8.42
N ALA A 46 -0.52 11.77 8.14
CA ALA A 46 -0.70 10.92 6.96
C ALA A 46 -2.00 10.13 7.06
N CYS A 47 -2.32 9.55 8.22
CA CYS A 47 -3.60 8.90 8.49
C CYS A 47 -4.79 9.84 8.25
N ASN A 48 -4.70 11.09 8.71
CA ASN A 48 -5.74 12.09 8.49
C ASN A 48 -5.96 12.36 6.98
N THR A 49 -4.88 12.41 6.20
CA THR A 49 -4.97 12.54 4.74
C THR A 49 -5.70 11.35 4.11
N ILE A 50 -5.39 10.13 4.56
CA ILE A 50 -6.08 8.92 4.06
C ILE A 50 -7.56 8.94 4.47
N LYS A 51 -7.89 9.26 5.73
CA LYS A 51 -9.28 9.36 6.20
C LYS A 51 -10.11 10.35 5.37
N THR A 52 -9.55 11.54 5.11
CA THR A 52 -10.19 12.55 4.25
C THR A 52 -10.43 12.02 2.83
N ARG A 53 -9.48 11.28 2.27
CA ARG A 53 -9.64 10.63 0.96
C ARG A 53 -10.71 9.54 0.98
N MET A 54 -10.76 8.71 2.04
CA MET A 54 -11.80 7.68 2.19
C MET A 54 -13.18 8.31 2.32
N ALA A 55 -13.31 9.40 3.08
CA ALA A 55 -14.53 10.19 3.17
C ALA A 55 -14.96 10.71 1.79
N TYR A 56 -14.03 11.30 1.02
CA TYR A 56 -14.31 11.75 -0.36
C TYR A 56 -14.87 10.62 -1.22
N TYR A 57 -14.22 9.46 -1.28
CA TYR A 57 -14.70 8.34 -2.09
C TYR A 57 -16.08 7.87 -1.65
N HIS A 58 -16.31 7.74 -0.34
CA HIS A 58 -17.63 7.38 0.17
C HIS A 58 -18.72 8.38 -0.25
N LEU A 59 -18.45 9.67 -0.10
CA LEU A 59 -19.39 10.73 -0.49
C LEU A 59 -19.65 10.72 -2.00
N LYS A 60 -18.61 10.52 -2.80
CA LYS A 60 -18.72 10.42 -4.25
C LYS A 60 -19.58 9.23 -4.66
N ASP A 61 -19.32 8.06 -4.12
CA ASP A 61 -20.05 6.83 -4.44
C ASP A 61 -21.53 6.92 -4.02
N ASN A 62 -21.89 7.86 -3.13
CA ASN A 62 -23.24 8.12 -2.65
C ASN A 62 -23.86 9.43 -3.20
N ASN A 63 -23.27 10.06 -4.22
CA ASN A 63 -23.72 11.33 -4.83
C ASN A 63 -23.83 12.50 -3.82
N LYS A 64 -22.92 12.57 -2.86
CA LYS A 64 -22.83 13.60 -1.81
C LYS A 64 -21.52 14.40 -1.90
N GLU A 65 -20.92 14.52 -3.06
CA GLU A 65 -19.64 15.23 -3.28
C GLU A 65 -19.68 16.71 -2.86
N ASN A 66 -20.86 17.32 -2.85
CA ASN A 66 -21.06 18.68 -2.41
C ASN A 66 -20.53 18.93 -0.99
N ILE A 67 -20.63 17.95 -0.08
CA ILE A 67 -20.08 18.06 1.29
C ILE A 67 -18.55 18.19 1.25
N TYR A 68 -17.89 17.39 0.41
CA TYR A 68 -16.44 17.51 0.24
C TYR A 68 -16.04 18.84 -0.42
N LEU A 69 -16.84 19.38 -1.34
CA LEU A 69 -16.62 20.70 -1.92
C LEU A 69 -16.71 21.82 -0.88
N GLU A 70 -17.65 21.73 0.09
CA GLU A 70 -17.75 22.69 1.19
C GLU A 70 -16.51 22.62 2.10
N TYR A 71 -15.95 21.43 2.32
CA TYR A 71 -14.67 21.28 3.02
C TYR A 71 -13.50 21.93 2.24
N LEU A 72 -13.40 21.75 0.93
CA LEU A 72 -12.37 22.38 0.11
C LEU A 72 -12.48 23.91 0.09
N LYS A 73 -13.71 24.46 0.18
CA LYS A 73 -13.96 25.90 0.30
C LYS A 73 -13.73 26.44 1.72
N GLN A 74 -13.38 25.56 2.67
CA GLN A 74 -13.22 25.89 4.10
C GLN A 74 -14.52 26.35 4.78
N ASN A 75 -15.69 26.03 4.23
CA ASN A 75 -17.00 26.30 4.84
C ASN A 75 -17.31 25.30 5.97
N ILE A 76 -16.71 24.14 5.95
CA ILE A 76 -16.74 23.14 7.02
C ILE A 76 -15.31 22.69 7.34
N ASP A 77 -15.09 22.26 8.58
CA ASP A 77 -13.81 21.72 9.00
C ASP A 77 -13.66 20.23 8.73
N GLN A 78 -12.47 19.67 8.98
CA GLN A 78 -12.16 18.26 8.77
C GLN A 78 -13.03 17.35 9.66
N LYS A 79 -13.35 17.79 10.88
CA LYS A 79 -14.18 17.03 11.81
C LYS A 79 -15.59 16.86 11.25
N THR A 80 -16.20 17.95 10.81
CA THR A 80 -17.53 17.97 10.20
C THR A 80 -17.57 17.09 8.95
N LEU A 81 -16.53 17.14 8.10
CA LEU A 81 -16.41 16.25 6.94
C LEU A 81 -16.42 14.77 7.38
N TRP A 82 -15.66 14.41 8.41
CA TRP A 82 -15.58 13.03 8.88
C TRP A 82 -16.87 12.55 9.54
N GLU A 83 -17.58 13.42 10.26
CA GLU A 83 -18.89 13.14 10.83
C GLU A 83 -19.99 12.91 9.78
N SER A 84 -19.75 13.35 8.53
CA SER A 84 -20.68 13.13 7.41
C SER A 84 -20.60 11.74 6.78
N VAL A 85 -19.68 10.89 7.22
CA VAL A 85 -19.49 9.52 6.71
C VAL A 85 -19.53 8.50 7.83
N PRO A 86 -19.90 7.24 7.55
CA PRO A 86 -19.88 6.18 8.56
C PRO A 86 -18.50 5.96 9.16
N ASN A 87 -18.41 5.72 10.46
CA ASN A 87 -17.16 5.47 11.17
C ASN A 87 -16.37 4.27 10.59
N GLU A 88 -17.07 3.28 10.06
CA GLU A 88 -16.45 2.10 9.42
C GLU A 88 -15.52 2.49 8.28
N ILE A 89 -15.84 3.55 7.54
CA ILE A 89 -15.00 4.09 6.46
C ILE A 89 -13.70 4.67 7.01
N LEU A 90 -13.79 5.44 8.10
CA LEU A 90 -12.62 6.06 8.75
C LEU A 90 -11.78 5.03 9.51
N ASN A 91 -12.42 4.00 10.08
CA ASN A 91 -11.78 2.94 10.84
C ASN A 91 -10.92 1.99 9.96
N THR A 92 -11.08 2.03 8.62
CA THR A 92 -10.14 1.36 7.71
C THR A 92 -8.72 1.89 7.84
N VAL A 93 -8.52 3.07 8.46
CA VAL A 93 -7.21 3.69 8.67
C VAL A 93 -6.72 3.41 10.09
N ILE A 94 -5.77 2.49 10.21
CA ILE A 94 -5.17 2.04 11.47
C ILE A 94 -3.92 2.89 11.74
N ASN A 95 -4.05 3.87 12.66
CA ASN A 95 -2.93 4.71 13.07
C ASN A 95 -2.08 3.97 14.11
N THR A 96 -1.14 3.16 13.64
CA THR A 96 -0.29 2.33 14.50
C THR A 96 1.03 2.03 13.78
N GLU A 97 2.14 2.10 14.52
CA GLU A 97 3.45 1.64 14.03
C GLU A 97 3.44 0.12 13.86
N ILE A 98 3.99 -0.38 12.75
CA ILE A 98 4.18 -1.82 12.53
C ILE A 98 5.47 -2.25 13.22
N SER A 99 5.35 -3.05 14.28
CA SER A 99 6.46 -3.55 15.10
C SER A 99 6.09 -4.89 15.74
N ASP A 100 7.06 -5.59 16.35
CA ASP A 100 6.80 -6.85 17.07
C ASP A 100 5.79 -6.67 18.22
N LYS A 101 5.73 -5.48 18.83
CA LYS A 101 4.82 -5.18 19.93
C LYS A 101 3.38 -4.97 19.47
N THR A 102 3.19 -4.44 18.28
CA THR A 102 1.88 -3.97 17.78
C THR A 102 1.26 -4.86 16.71
N ILE A 103 2.04 -5.73 16.08
CA ILE A 103 1.60 -6.50 14.90
C ILE A 103 0.40 -7.41 15.20
N LYS A 104 0.30 -7.97 16.40
CA LYS A 104 -0.85 -8.82 16.80
C LYS A 104 -2.14 -8.02 16.91
N ASP A 105 -2.06 -6.81 17.47
CA ASP A 105 -3.19 -5.87 17.57
C ASP A 105 -3.63 -5.40 16.17
N ILE A 106 -2.66 -5.08 15.30
CA ILE A 106 -2.94 -4.73 13.91
C ILE A 106 -3.66 -5.89 13.19
N PHE A 107 -3.21 -7.13 13.35
CA PHE A 107 -3.89 -8.30 12.79
C PHE A 107 -5.32 -8.42 13.29
N SER A 108 -5.56 -8.25 14.59
CA SER A 108 -6.91 -8.29 15.15
C SER A 108 -7.81 -7.22 14.53
N LYS A 109 -7.33 -5.98 14.41
CA LYS A 109 -8.08 -4.89 13.77
C LYS A 109 -8.40 -5.19 12.30
N ILE A 110 -7.42 -5.68 11.53
CA ILE A 110 -7.63 -6.04 10.13
C ILE A 110 -8.59 -7.22 9.99
N ASP A 111 -8.50 -8.24 10.85
CA ASP A 111 -9.40 -9.40 10.84
C ASP A 111 -10.85 -8.97 11.09
N ASN A 112 -11.09 -7.99 11.96
CA ASN A 112 -12.41 -7.39 12.18
C ASN A 112 -12.89 -6.60 10.94
N LEU A 113 -12.03 -5.79 10.32
CA LEU A 113 -12.38 -4.98 9.14
C LEU A 113 -12.62 -5.84 7.89
N LYS A 114 -11.87 -6.92 7.72
CA LYS A 114 -12.04 -7.79 6.56
C LYS A 114 -13.29 -8.66 6.65
N GLU A 115 -13.76 -8.99 7.86
CA GLU A 115 -14.87 -9.91 8.06
C GLU A 115 -14.66 -11.22 7.29
N SER A 116 -15.58 -11.55 6.37
CA SER A 116 -15.52 -12.70 5.47
C SER A 116 -14.74 -12.42 4.14
N LYS A 117 -14.34 -11.18 3.89
CA LYS A 117 -13.66 -10.80 2.65
C LYS A 117 -12.28 -11.44 2.56
N ASN A 118 -11.89 -11.86 1.35
CA ASN A 118 -10.54 -12.30 1.08
C ASN A 118 -9.60 -11.09 0.93
N VAL A 119 -8.36 -11.25 1.36
CA VAL A 119 -7.28 -10.32 1.02
C VAL A 119 -6.65 -10.79 -0.28
N ASP A 120 -6.91 -10.11 -1.39
CA ASP A 120 -6.41 -10.50 -2.69
C ASP A 120 -5.01 -9.93 -2.95
N LEU A 121 -4.74 -8.74 -2.39
CA LEU A 121 -3.51 -8.00 -2.61
C LEU A 121 -3.01 -7.39 -1.30
N ILE A 122 -1.70 -7.36 -1.11
CA ILE A 122 -1.04 -6.52 -0.11
C ILE A 122 -0.12 -5.55 -0.86
N ILE A 123 -0.27 -4.26 -0.58
CA ILE A 123 0.60 -3.23 -1.11
C ILE A 123 1.35 -2.54 0.02
N GLY A 124 2.46 -1.87 -0.27
CA GLY A 124 3.14 -1.07 0.72
C GLY A 124 4.60 -0.76 0.40
N GLY A 125 5.13 0.24 1.10
CA GLY A 125 6.51 0.67 0.96
C GLY A 125 7.20 0.77 2.32
N PRO A 126 7.68 -0.37 2.91
CA PRO A 126 8.38 -0.28 4.18
C PRO A 126 9.59 0.65 4.08
N PRO A 127 9.75 1.59 5.04
CA PRO A 127 10.82 2.57 4.99
C PRO A 127 12.20 1.91 4.98
N CYS A 128 13.03 2.32 4.03
CA CYS A 128 14.40 1.86 3.84
C CYS A 128 15.37 3.03 4.10
N GLN A 129 15.33 3.62 5.30
CA GLN A 129 16.11 4.82 5.59
C GLN A 129 17.62 4.55 5.66
N ALA A 130 18.05 3.37 6.07
CA ALA A 130 19.44 2.98 6.12
C ALA A 130 20.14 2.99 4.75
N TYR A 131 19.38 2.97 3.66
CA TYR A 131 19.90 2.85 2.31
C TYR A 131 19.55 4.03 1.40
N SER A 132 18.78 5.01 1.89
CA SER A 132 18.57 6.24 1.14
C SER A 132 19.82 7.11 1.18
N ILE A 133 20.11 7.83 0.08
CA ILE A 133 21.26 8.76 -0.01
C ILE A 133 21.20 9.79 1.13
N VAL A 134 20.00 10.24 1.49
CA VAL A 134 19.76 11.21 2.57
C VAL A 134 19.98 10.58 3.95
N GLY A 135 19.61 9.31 4.14
CA GLY A 135 19.83 8.58 5.39
C GLY A 135 21.32 8.33 5.64
N ARG A 136 22.07 7.95 4.61
CA ARG A 136 23.53 7.75 4.69
C ARG A 136 24.30 9.02 5.01
N ALA A 137 23.86 10.17 4.52
CA ALA A 137 24.50 11.45 4.81
C ALA A 137 24.31 11.93 6.27
N ARG A 138 23.34 11.36 7.00
CA ARG A 138 23.01 11.74 8.39
C ARG A 138 23.66 10.85 9.45
N ASP A 139 24.16 9.66 9.08
CA ASP A 139 24.80 8.75 10.01
C ASP A 139 26.11 8.18 9.45
N PRO A 140 27.27 8.65 9.95
CA PRO A 140 28.60 8.18 9.55
C PRO A 140 28.87 6.71 9.91
N LYS A 141 28.10 6.11 10.84
CA LYS A 141 28.25 4.70 11.25
C LYS A 141 27.46 3.72 10.40
N GLY A 142 26.79 4.21 9.34
CA GLY A 142 26.24 3.38 8.28
C GLY A 142 24.97 2.59 8.66
N MET A 143 24.29 2.97 9.75
CA MET A 143 22.96 2.43 10.16
C MET A 143 22.83 0.89 10.08
N ALA A 144 23.93 0.16 10.27
CA ALA A 144 23.95 -1.30 10.15
C ALA A 144 22.98 -1.99 11.09
N ASP A 145 22.76 -1.40 12.28
CA ASP A 145 21.89 -1.91 13.33
C ASP A 145 20.53 -1.18 13.44
N ASP A 146 20.14 -0.40 12.42
CA ASP A 146 18.85 0.29 12.44
C ASP A 146 17.70 -0.73 12.43
N PRO A 147 16.80 -0.71 13.44
CA PRO A 147 15.65 -1.62 13.49
C PRO A 147 14.77 -1.59 12.25
N ARG A 148 14.76 -0.46 11.54
CA ARG A 148 13.98 -0.28 10.30
C ARG A 148 14.48 -1.15 9.15
N ASN A 149 15.72 -1.67 9.23
CA ASN A 149 16.24 -2.65 8.27
C ASN A 149 15.49 -3.98 8.29
N HIS A 150 14.70 -4.22 9.33
CA HIS A 150 13.93 -5.45 9.51
C HIS A 150 12.43 -5.28 9.19
N LEU A 151 11.97 -4.07 8.84
CA LEU A 151 10.55 -3.83 8.57
C LEU A 151 9.99 -4.65 7.40
N TYR A 152 10.84 -5.07 6.45
CA TYR A 152 10.42 -6.01 5.42
C TYR A 152 10.01 -7.38 5.98
N LEU A 153 10.57 -7.79 7.13
CA LEU A 153 10.17 -9.05 7.80
C LEU A 153 8.73 -8.95 8.32
N HIS A 154 8.33 -7.79 8.83
CA HIS A 154 6.93 -7.56 9.19
C HIS A 154 6.03 -7.63 7.96
N TYR A 155 6.43 -7.01 6.83
CA TYR A 155 5.68 -7.14 5.59
C TYR A 155 5.48 -8.62 5.20
N VAL A 156 6.53 -9.45 5.32
CA VAL A 156 6.47 -10.90 5.07
C VAL A 156 5.54 -11.61 6.08
N GLN A 157 5.44 -11.15 7.33
CA GLN A 157 4.46 -11.71 8.30
C GLN A 157 3.02 -11.49 7.81
N PHE A 158 2.70 -10.31 7.22
CA PHE A 158 1.39 -10.09 6.60
C PHE A 158 1.15 -11.02 5.40
N LEU A 159 2.15 -11.25 4.55
CA LEU A 159 2.04 -12.22 3.45
C LEU A 159 1.73 -13.63 3.97
N LYS A 160 2.40 -14.08 5.03
CA LYS A 160 2.17 -15.40 5.65
C LYS A 160 0.80 -15.51 6.29
N LYS A 161 0.32 -14.44 6.95
CA LYS A 161 -0.97 -14.39 7.65
C LYS A 161 -2.13 -14.40 6.66
N TYR A 162 -2.14 -13.47 5.70
CA TYR A 162 -3.29 -13.25 4.82
C TYR A 162 -3.23 -14.02 3.51
N LYS A 163 -2.06 -14.50 3.13
CA LYS A 163 -1.83 -15.30 1.92
C LYS A 163 -2.49 -14.70 0.67
N PRO A 164 -2.23 -13.41 0.34
CA PRO A 164 -2.82 -12.76 -0.83
C PRO A 164 -2.44 -13.49 -2.12
N LYS A 165 -3.18 -13.24 -3.21
CA LYS A 165 -2.83 -13.76 -4.54
C LYS A 165 -1.54 -13.14 -5.05
N MET A 166 -1.39 -11.83 -4.79
CA MET A 166 -0.27 -11.01 -5.23
C MET A 166 0.10 -9.97 -4.15
N PHE A 167 1.27 -9.37 -4.30
CA PHE A 167 1.66 -8.21 -3.50
C PHE A 167 2.47 -7.21 -4.34
N VAL A 168 2.48 -5.95 -3.90
CA VAL A 168 3.32 -4.89 -4.46
C VAL A 168 4.11 -4.22 -3.33
N PHE A 169 5.43 -4.28 -3.46
CA PHE A 169 6.38 -3.72 -2.49
C PHE A 169 7.17 -2.59 -3.17
N GLU A 170 6.96 -1.35 -2.73
CA GLU A 170 7.62 -0.17 -3.27
C GLU A 170 8.83 0.22 -2.42
N ASN A 171 9.90 0.64 -3.07
CA ASN A 171 11.05 1.20 -2.36
C ASN A 171 11.86 2.18 -3.23
N VAL A 172 12.83 2.84 -2.60
CA VAL A 172 13.78 3.73 -3.28
C VAL A 172 14.86 2.93 -4.04
N PRO A 173 15.45 3.49 -5.14
CA PRO A 173 16.49 2.79 -5.90
C PRO A 173 17.69 2.33 -5.07
N GLY A 174 17.98 2.99 -3.94
CA GLY A 174 19.06 2.58 -3.04
C GLY A 174 18.96 1.14 -2.52
N ILE A 175 17.79 0.53 -2.56
CA ILE A 175 17.59 -0.88 -2.15
C ILE A 175 18.41 -1.85 -3.03
N LEU A 176 18.65 -1.49 -4.30
CA LEU A 176 19.38 -2.33 -5.25
C LEU A 176 20.88 -2.44 -4.93
N SER A 177 21.45 -1.38 -4.37
CA SER A 177 22.87 -1.31 -4.03
C SER A 177 23.17 -1.43 -2.54
N ALA A 178 22.14 -1.56 -1.72
CA ALA A 178 22.27 -1.69 -0.27
C ALA A 178 23.08 -2.93 0.10
N LYS A 179 24.18 -2.75 0.88
CA LYS A 179 25.14 -3.80 1.22
C LYS A 179 25.55 -4.63 -0.01
N ASN A 180 25.97 -3.94 -1.08
CA ASN A 180 26.37 -4.57 -2.36
C ASN A 180 25.30 -5.49 -2.97
N GLY A 181 24.01 -5.20 -2.75
CA GLY A 181 22.87 -5.99 -3.25
C GLY A 181 22.37 -7.07 -2.31
N GLU A 182 23.13 -7.44 -1.27
CA GLU A 182 22.73 -8.51 -0.32
C GLU A 182 21.39 -8.25 0.36
N PHE A 183 21.02 -6.98 0.55
CA PHE A 183 19.79 -6.64 1.22
C PHE A 183 18.56 -7.01 0.39
N LEU A 184 18.59 -6.73 -0.91
CA LEU A 184 17.52 -7.12 -1.83
C LEU A 184 17.39 -8.64 -1.89
N GLU A 185 18.50 -9.36 -1.92
CA GLU A 185 18.49 -10.83 -1.95
C GLU A 185 17.90 -11.40 -0.67
N LYS A 186 18.18 -10.84 0.52
CA LYS A 186 17.53 -11.23 1.79
C LYS A 186 16.01 -11.01 1.76
N ILE A 187 15.55 -9.91 1.16
CA ILE A 187 14.11 -9.67 0.96
C ILE A 187 13.52 -10.75 0.06
N LYS A 188 14.14 -11.05 -1.08
CA LYS A 188 13.67 -12.08 -2.01
C LYS A 188 13.63 -13.46 -1.36
N GLU A 189 14.68 -13.83 -0.60
CA GLU A 189 14.71 -15.09 0.14
C GLU A 189 13.58 -15.21 1.17
N ALA A 190 13.29 -14.13 1.91
CA ALA A 190 12.21 -14.12 2.88
C ALA A 190 10.83 -14.26 2.21
N ILE A 191 10.65 -13.63 1.07
CA ILE A 191 9.46 -13.72 0.22
C ILE A 191 9.32 -15.14 -0.37
N ASP A 192 10.42 -15.70 -0.86
CA ASP A 192 10.46 -17.07 -1.40
C ASP A 192 10.06 -18.10 -0.35
N LYS A 193 10.61 -18.00 0.86
CA LYS A 193 10.24 -18.83 2.02
C LYS A 193 8.78 -18.63 2.46
N ALA A 194 8.15 -17.51 2.09
CA ALA A 194 6.73 -17.27 2.32
C ALA A 194 5.83 -17.85 1.21
N GLY A 195 6.41 -18.48 0.17
CA GLY A 195 5.68 -19.16 -0.90
C GLY A 195 5.35 -18.30 -2.12
N TYR A 196 6.11 -17.23 -2.35
CA TYR A 196 5.91 -16.30 -3.45
C TYR A 196 7.10 -16.27 -4.40
N ASN A 197 6.83 -16.13 -5.69
CA ASN A 197 7.78 -15.60 -6.66
C ASN A 197 7.80 -14.08 -6.54
N VAL A 198 8.92 -13.46 -6.88
CA VAL A 198 9.04 -11.99 -6.91
C VAL A 198 9.99 -11.54 -8.00
N GLU A 199 9.56 -10.53 -8.72
CA GLU A 199 10.39 -9.81 -9.69
C GLU A 199 10.36 -8.31 -9.39
N HIS A 200 11.29 -7.56 -9.94
CA HIS A 200 11.34 -6.11 -9.73
C HIS A 200 11.76 -5.35 -10.99
N LYS A 201 11.24 -4.13 -11.11
CA LYS A 201 11.68 -3.15 -12.10
C LYS A 201 11.83 -1.78 -11.45
N THR A 202 12.73 -0.97 -11.99
CA THR A 202 12.80 0.45 -11.62
C THR A 202 11.90 1.23 -12.57
N LEU A 203 10.93 1.92 -12.00
CA LEU A 203 10.00 2.77 -12.73
C LEU A 203 10.29 4.24 -12.43
N THR A 204 10.04 5.10 -13.40
CA THR A 204 10.17 6.55 -13.27
C THR A 204 8.82 7.19 -13.54
N SER A 205 8.31 7.99 -12.59
CA SER A 205 6.95 8.55 -12.69
C SER A 205 6.70 9.39 -13.94
N LYS A 206 7.74 10.10 -14.45
CA LYS A 206 7.62 10.87 -15.70
C LYS A 206 7.26 10.00 -16.91
N ASP A 207 7.66 8.72 -16.92
CA ASP A 207 7.37 7.79 -18.01
C ASP A 207 5.87 7.42 -18.07
N PHE A 208 5.10 7.84 -17.07
CA PHE A 208 3.65 7.60 -16.93
C PHE A 208 2.83 8.89 -16.85
N GLY A 209 3.32 9.99 -17.45
CA GLY A 209 2.62 11.26 -17.52
C GLY A 209 2.61 12.09 -16.24
N VAL A 210 3.39 11.73 -15.23
CA VAL A 210 3.50 12.50 -13.98
C VAL A 210 4.59 13.56 -14.12
N LEU A 211 4.28 14.82 -13.83
CA LEU A 211 5.22 15.96 -13.90
C LEU A 211 6.24 15.96 -12.75
N GLN A 212 6.77 14.79 -12.41
CA GLN A 212 7.78 14.61 -11.38
C GLN A 212 8.77 13.53 -11.79
N ASN A 213 10.06 13.79 -11.66
CA ASN A 213 11.11 12.80 -11.90
C ASN A 213 11.36 11.97 -10.64
N ARG A 214 10.44 11.04 -10.32
CA ARG A 214 10.53 10.16 -9.14
C ARG A 214 10.82 8.72 -9.57
N ARG A 215 11.98 8.21 -9.20
CA ARG A 215 12.36 6.81 -9.47
C ARG A 215 12.03 5.92 -8.27
N ARG A 216 11.44 4.75 -8.55
CA ARG A 216 11.13 3.74 -7.54
C ARG A 216 11.39 2.34 -8.06
N VAL A 217 11.83 1.48 -7.16
CA VAL A 217 11.89 0.05 -7.39
C VAL A 217 10.56 -0.55 -6.95
N ILE A 218 9.89 -1.21 -7.87
CA ILE A 218 8.62 -1.87 -7.63
C ILE A 218 8.87 -3.37 -7.71
N LEU A 219 8.74 -4.06 -6.56
CA LEU A 219 8.72 -5.51 -6.52
C LEU A 219 7.26 -5.95 -6.60
N ILE A 220 6.97 -6.83 -7.54
CA ILE A 220 5.67 -7.50 -7.64
C ILE A 220 5.89 -8.98 -7.42
N GLY A 221 5.10 -9.56 -6.51
CA GLY A 221 5.17 -10.97 -6.24
C GLY A 221 3.81 -11.62 -6.31
N TRP A 222 3.81 -12.91 -6.59
CA TRP A 222 2.64 -13.77 -6.72
C TRP A 222 2.91 -15.16 -6.14
N LYS A 223 1.84 -15.85 -5.73
CA LYS A 223 1.97 -17.22 -5.20
C LYS A 223 2.68 -18.12 -6.19
N LYS A 224 3.61 -18.95 -5.73
CA LYS A 224 4.31 -19.96 -6.55
C LYS A 224 3.37 -20.92 -7.29
N SER A 225 2.16 -21.14 -6.75
CA SER A 225 1.11 -21.95 -7.40
C SER A 225 0.47 -21.31 -8.63
N LYS A 226 0.80 -20.05 -8.94
CA LYS A 226 0.28 -19.29 -10.08
C LYS A 226 1.37 -19.07 -11.11
N LYS A 227 1.05 -19.38 -12.36
CA LYS A 227 1.92 -19.07 -13.52
C LYS A 227 1.60 -17.65 -13.97
N LEU A 228 2.28 -16.68 -13.37
CA LEU A 228 2.16 -15.26 -13.71
C LEU A 228 3.54 -14.71 -14.02
N GLU A 229 3.57 -13.63 -14.76
CA GLU A 229 4.77 -12.87 -15.13
C GLU A 229 4.68 -11.45 -14.60
N TYR A 230 5.82 -10.79 -14.50
CA TYR A 230 5.85 -9.37 -14.12
C TYR A 230 5.12 -8.55 -15.19
N PRO A 231 4.15 -7.69 -14.82
CA PRO A 231 3.34 -6.98 -15.79
C PRO A 231 4.19 -6.02 -16.64
N THR A 232 3.77 -5.84 -17.89
CA THR A 232 4.24 -4.74 -18.73
C THR A 232 3.49 -3.47 -18.37
N PHE A 233 4.16 -2.34 -18.47
CA PHE A 233 3.56 -1.03 -18.22
C PHE A 233 3.71 -0.18 -19.47
N ASP A 234 2.58 0.28 -20.00
CA ASP A 234 2.59 1.20 -21.13
C ASP A 234 3.08 2.57 -20.64
N LYS A 235 4.10 3.08 -21.30
CA LYS A 235 4.59 4.44 -21.02
C LYS A 235 3.67 5.45 -21.67
N PHE A 236 3.55 6.58 -21.02
CA PHE A 236 2.87 7.74 -21.61
C PHE A 236 3.70 8.23 -22.80
N PRO A 237 3.08 8.47 -23.98
CA PRO A 237 3.75 8.92 -25.19
C PRO A 237 4.40 10.30 -25.05
#